data_79091f0d6a9e15aac22e03bbad8808a5
#
_entry.id   79091f0d6a9e15aac22e03bbad8808a5
#
_cell.length_a   1.000
_cell.length_b   1.000
_cell.length_c   1.000
_cell.angle_alpha   90.00
_cell.angle_beta   90.00
_cell.angle_gamma   90.00
#
_symmetry.space_group_name_H-M   'P 1'
#
loop_
_entity.id
_entity.type
_entity.pdbx_description
1 polymer ?
#
loop_
_entity_poly.entity_id
_entity_poly.type
_entity_poly.pdbx_seq_one_letter_code
_entity_poly.pdbx_strand_id
1 'polypeptide(L)'
;MPVRADVDGRADTVWRNASNVRGWNFLWTMNGEEVLLSRPINVVQGEDWQLNLGDFDGETDLFWRNPDLLGGYNRVFLMDGFNITSRPVHARLNKEFELQVIGDLNGDEKDDIVWRKTDTNQLAVWFMDGASKVSRWSNALGNLVIEGIGDFNGDRVKELLLRNGQSLKVWSLTEGASNFEETALDAFAPSDWILAGTGDLDGDGTEDLIWRNIQDGRNSVYYMEEGVVREQKLLPQVGTAWSLAKVEDFNGDGKVYFLWRNETLGGRNIVHLMDGTNRIAAGVVKTVGGIWFMAD
;
A
#
# COMPACT_ATOMS: atom_id res chain seq x y z
N MET A 1 5.33 1.03 -1.43
CA MET A 1 6.74 1.46 -1.13
C MET A 1 6.90 1.57 0.37
N PRO A 2 8.01 1.13 0.96
CA PRO A 2 8.22 1.28 2.39
C PRO A 2 8.28 2.76 2.76
N VAL A 3 7.58 3.12 3.85
CA VAL A 3 7.72 4.44 4.45
C VAL A 3 9.12 4.54 5.03
N ARG A 4 9.91 5.49 4.57
CA ARG A 4 11.26 5.75 5.07
C ARG A 4 11.35 7.20 5.51
N ALA A 5 11.19 7.42 6.81
CA ALA A 5 11.25 8.76 7.39
C ALA A 5 12.66 9.20 7.78
N ASP A 6 13.59 8.27 7.73
CA ASP A 6 15.01 8.54 7.89
C ASP A 6 15.81 7.67 6.91
N VAL A 7 17.07 7.99 6.73
CA VAL A 7 17.95 7.32 5.73
C VAL A 7 18.52 5.99 6.24
N ASP A 8 17.89 5.33 7.19
CA ASP A 8 18.43 4.12 7.81
C ASP A 8 18.12 2.82 7.06
N GLY A 9 17.33 2.91 5.98
CA GLY A 9 16.99 1.78 5.11
C GLY A 9 15.85 0.89 5.59
N ARG A 10 15.25 1.21 6.75
CA ARG A 10 14.14 0.47 7.36
C ARG A 10 12.80 1.07 6.98
N ALA A 11 11.78 0.22 6.97
CA ALA A 11 10.41 0.70 6.80
C ALA A 11 9.87 1.30 8.09
N ASP A 12 9.16 2.40 7.97
CA ASP A 12 8.51 3.13 9.05
C ASP A 12 6.99 3.02 8.95
N THR A 13 6.26 3.58 9.92
CA THR A 13 4.80 3.56 9.88
C THR A 13 4.22 4.93 10.18
N VAL A 14 3.18 5.32 9.45
CA VAL A 14 2.40 6.53 9.70
C VAL A 14 1.05 6.17 10.30
N TRP A 15 0.69 6.84 11.37
CA TRP A 15 -0.54 6.63 12.11
C TRP A 15 -1.40 7.88 12.11
N ARG A 16 -2.68 7.69 11.77
CA ARG A 16 -3.68 8.75 11.79
C ARG A 16 -4.69 8.55 12.90
N ASN A 17 -4.93 9.60 13.70
CA ASN A 17 -6.08 9.68 14.57
C ASN A 17 -7.22 10.38 13.84
N ALA A 18 -8.24 9.64 13.47
CA ALA A 18 -9.40 10.16 12.74
C ALA A 18 -10.49 10.76 13.65
N SER A 19 -10.24 10.93 14.95
CA SER A 19 -11.22 11.60 15.81
C SER A 19 -11.44 13.04 15.37
N ASN A 20 -12.71 13.46 15.34
CA ASN A 20 -13.16 14.80 14.93
C ASN A 20 -12.45 15.98 15.61
N VAL A 21 -11.83 15.74 16.76
CA VAL A 21 -11.37 16.82 17.64
C VAL A 21 -9.87 17.10 17.50
N ARG A 22 -9.07 16.13 17.05
CA ARG A 22 -7.61 16.29 17.10
C ARG A 22 -6.90 16.09 15.76
N GLY A 23 -7.30 15.12 14.92
CA GLY A 23 -6.69 14.91 13.60
C GLY A 23 -5.17 14.76 13.58
N TRP A 24 -4.61 14.23 14.71
CA TRP A 24 -3.18 14.04 14.87
C TRP A 24 -2.68 12.94 13.94
N ASN A 25 -1.50 13.13 13.37
CA ASN A 25 -0.77 12.11 12.64
C ASN A 25 0.61 11.94 13.26
N PHE A 26 1.02 10.70 13.44
CA PHE A 26 2.31 10.33 14.00
C PHE A 26 3.07 9.48 13.01
N LEU A 27 4.36 9.72 12.95
CA LEU A 27 5.30 8.87 12.27
C LEU A 27 6.13 8.13 13.32
N TRP A 28 6.28 6.83 13.13
CA TRP A 28 7.14 5.97 13.94
C TRP A 28 8.28 5.46 13.09
N THR A 29 9.51 5.68 13.55
CA THR A 29 10.65 4.96 13.00
C THR A 29 10.81 3.63 13.71
N MET A 30 11.10 2.59 12.93
CA MET A 30 11.04 1.20 13.36
C MET A 30 12.41 0.53 13.32
N ASN A 31 12.58 -0.50 14.18
CA ASN A 31 13.64 -1.48 14.08
C ASN A 31 13.06 -2.86 14.47
N GLY A 32 12.60 -3.61 13.48
CA GLY A 32 11.84 -4.82 13.72
C GLY A 32 10.55 -4.52 14.50
N GLU A 33 10.41 -5.08 15.69
CA GLU A 33 9.26 -4.83 16.60
C GLU A 33 9.40 -3.57 17.46
N GLU A 34 10.55 -2.91 17.45
CA GLU A 34 10.84 -1.75 18.29
C GLU A 34 10.46 -0.44 17.59
N VAL A 35 9.70 0.41 18.28
CA VAL A 35 9.48 1.81 17.86
C VAL A 35 10.61 2.65 18.42
N LEU A 36 11.56 3.04 17.58
CA LEU A 36 12.72 3.84 17.97
C LEU A 36 12.31 5.28 18.31
N LEU A 37 11.46 5.87 17.48
CA LEU A 37 10.99 7.22 17.61
C LEU A 37 9.51 7.32 17.28
N SER A 38 8.77 8.17 17.99
CA SER A 38 7.37 8.48 17.71
C SER A 38 7.19 9.98 17.76
N ARG A 39 6.91 10.63 16.62
CA ARG A 39 6.73 12.08 16.53
C ARG A 39 5.44 12.46 15.81
N PRO A 40 4.76 13.55 16.29
CA PRO A 40 3.69 14.14 15.49
C PRO A 40 4.29 14.81 14.24
N ILE A 41 3.68 14.57 13.10
CA ILE A 41 4.09 15.20 11.83
C ILE A 41 3.17 16.36 11.45
N ASN A 42 1.87 16.20 11.61
CA ASN A 42 0.91 17.26 11.31
C ASN A 42 -0.44 17.01 11.97
N VAL A 43 -1.34 17.98 11.84
CA VAL A 43 -2.74 17.86 12.23
C VAL A 43 -3.62 18.17 11.03
N VAL A 44 -4.47 17.22 10.63
CA VAL A 44 -5.51 17.40 9.62
C VAL A 44 -6.84 17.04 10.27
N GLN A 45 -7.63 18.07 10.62
CA GLN A 45 -8.90 17.89 11.30
C GLN A 45 -9.99 17.39 10.34
N GLY A 46 -10.88 16.54 10.87
CA GLY A 46 -12.03 15.98 10.18
C GLY A 46 -11.88 14.49 9.90
N GLU A 47 -12.97 13.76 10.09
CA GLU A 47 -13.04 12.30 9.89
C GLU A 47 -12.97 11.90 8.42
N ASP A 48 -13.47 12.78 7.53
CA ASP A 48 -13.62 12.49 6.11
C ASP A 48 -12.29 12.55 5.33
N TRP A 49 -11.18 12.93 6.01
CA TRP A 49 -9.86 12.92 5.39
C TRP A 49 -9.25 11.52 5.42
N GLN A 50 -8.93 11.02 4.26
CA GLN A 50 -8.17 9.80 4.02
C GLN A 50 -6.70 10.16 3.86
N LEU A 51 -5.82 9.43 4.53
CA LEU A 51 -4.37 9.55 4.42
C LEU A 51 -3.84 8.30 3.69
N ASN A 52 -3.09 8.54 2.63
CA ASN A 52 -2.34 7.54 1.91
C ASN A 52 -0.89 8.01 1.80
N LEU A 53 0.01 7.11 1.48
CA LEU A 53 1.44 7.39 1.37
C LEU A 53 1.88 7.17 -0.08
N GLY A 54 2.91 7.89 -0.49
CA GLY A 54 3.54 7.74 -1.78
C GLY A 54 4.86 8.49 -1.81
N ASP A 55 5.72 8.12 -2.74
CA ASP A 55 6.97 8.83 -3.02
C ASP A 55 6.78 9.63 -4.30
N PHE A 56 6.56 10.94 -4.19
CA PHE A 56 6.31 11.78 -5.35
C PHE A 56 7.55 12.59 -5.79
N ASP A 57 8.61 12.64 -4.97
CA ASP A 57 9.79 13.46 -5.27
C ASP A 57 11.13 12.83 -4.82
N GLY A 58 11.12 11.58 -4.38
CA GLY A 58 12.30 10.84 -3.91
C GLY A 58 12.28 10.54 -2.41
N GLU A 59 11.25 11.03 -1.70
CA GLU A 59 11.02 10.80 -0.27
C GLU A 59 9.57 10.38 -0.03
N THR A 60 9.31 9.73 1.10
CA THR A 60 7.92 9.36 1.42
C THR A 60 7.07 10.56 1.77
N ASP A 61 5.99 10.75 1.03
CA ASP A 61 5.05 11.86 1.12
C ASP A 61 3.68 11.45 1.65
N LEU A 62 2.86 12.45 2.02
CA LEU A 62 1.50 12.25 2.48
C LEU A 62 0.49 12.70 1.42
N PHE A 63 -0.30 11.76 0.91
CA PHE A 63 -1.43 12.09 0.04
C PHE A 63 -2.72 12.13 0.84
N TRP A 64 -3.34 13.31 0.87
CA TRP A 64 -4.58 13.58 1.58
C TRP A 64 -5.75 13.72 0.62
N ARG A 65 -6.83 12.95 0.87
CA ARG A 65 -8.07 13.02 0.13
C ARG A 65 -9.26 13.28 1.05
N ASN A 66 -10.13 14.20 0.63
CA ASN A 66 -11.47 14.34 1.19
C ASN A 66 -12.47 14.38 0.03
N PRO A 67 -13.21 13.29 -0.24
CA PRO A 67 -14.09 13.17 -1.40
C PRO A 67 -15.31 14.10 -1.35
N ASP A 68 -15.75 14.50 -0.17
CA ASP A 68 -16.94 15.32 0.06
C ASP A 68 -16.64 16.83 0.16
N LEU A 69 -15.42 17.19 0.52
CA LEU A 69 -15.05 18.60 0.67
C LEU A 69 -14.91 19.28 -0.70
N LEU A 70 -15.69 20.32 -0.94
CA LEU A 70 -15.58 21.20 -2.13
C LEU A 70 -15.55 20.45 -3.47
N GLY A 71 -16.23 19.32 -3.57
CA GLY A 71 -16.26 18.50 -4.79
C GLY A 71 -15.02 17.62 -4.97
N GLY A 72 -14.47 17.12 -3.86
CA GLY A 72 -13.33 16.20 -3.80
C GLY A 72 -12.00 16.93 -3.77
N TYR A 73 -11.47 17.06 -2.57
CA TYR A 73 -10.25 17.81 -2.33
C TYR A 73 -9.08 16.86 -2.16
N ASN A 74 -7.98 17.10 -2.88
CA ASN A 74 -6.76 16.32 -2.81
C ASN A 74 -5.58 17.23 -2.48
N ARG A 75 -4.65 16.75 -1.66
CA ARG A 75 -3.41 17.45 -1.29
C ARG A 75 -2.26 16.47 -1.23
N VAL A 76 -1.12 16.87 -1.75
CA VAL A 76 0.16 16.24 -1.46
C VAL A 76 0.89 17.09 -0.43
N PHE A 77 1.40 16.49 0.62
CA PHE A 77 2.35 17.11 1.53
C PHE A 77 3.70 16.49 1.28
N LEU A 78 4.57 17.23 0.58
CA LEU A 78 5.95 16.80 0.36
C LEU A 78 6.70 16.87 1.67
N MET A 79 7.43 15.79 1.96
CA MET A 79 8.14 15.58 3.22
C MET A 79 9.65 15.60 3.00
N ASP A 80 10.39 15.93 4.04
CA ASP A 80 11.80 15.65 4.23
C ASP A 80 11.94 15.10 5.65
N GLY A 81 12.01 13.79 5.76
CA GLY A 81 11.92 13.07 7.00
C GLY A 81 10.62 13.40 7.76
N PHE A 82 10.73 14.06 8.91
CA PHE A 82 9.58 14.49 9.72
C PHE A 82 9.00 15.86 9.34
N ASN A 83 9.61 16.56 8.39
CA ASN A 83 9.26 17.94 8.07
C ASN A 83 8.44 18.01 6.80
N ILE A 84 7.35 18.77 6.83
CA ILE A 84 6.60 19.08 5.62
C ILE A 84 7.26 20.27 4.94
N THR A 85 7.76 20.06 3.73
CA THR A 85 8.46 21.08 2.92
C THR A 85 7.50 21.88 2.05
N SER A 86 6.42 21.23 1.60
CA SER A 86 5.42 21.85 0.71
C SER A 86 4.03 21.23 0.93
N ARG A 87 2.97 22.01 0.66
CA ARG A 87 1.56 21.59 0.84
C ARG A 87 0.66 22.09 -0.31
N PRO A 88 1.00 21.82 -1.56
CA PRO A 88 0.16 22.27 -2.67
C PRO A 88 -1.21 21.61 -2.66
N VAL A 89 -2.18 22.31 -3.23
CA VAL A 89 -3.51 21.78 -3.49
C VAL A 89 -3.53 21.13 -4.85
N HIS A 90 -3.96 19.88 -4.90
CA HIS A 90 -4.10 19.11 -6.13
C HIS A 90 -5.43 19.34 -6.85
N ALA A 91 -5.52 18.80 -8.07
CA ALA A 91 -6.75 18.79 -8.85
C ALA A 91 -7.87 18.10 -8.05
N ARG A 92 -9.06 18.72 -8.08
CA ARG A 92 -10.24 18.15 -7.44
C ARG A 92 -10.77 16.97 -8.24
N LEU A 93 -11.12 15.90 -7.53
CA LEU A 93 -11.88 14.77 -8.04
C LEU A 93 -13.04 14.51 -7.11
N ASN A 94 -14.25 14.55 -7.65
CA ASN A 94 -15.46 14.29 -6.89
C ASN A 94 -15.49 12.85 -6.34
N LYS A 95 -16.50 12.54 -5.53
CA LYS A 95 -16.65 11.23 -4.86
C LYS A 95 -16.92 10.06 -5.81
N GLU A 96 -17.18 10.32 -7.10
CA GLU A 96 -17.30 9.26 -8.11
C GLU A 96 -15.94 8.60 -8.42
N PHE A 97 -14.83 9.25 -8.02
CA PHE A 97 -13.49 8.70 -8.16
C PHE A 97 -13.00 8.18 -6.81
N GLU A 98 -12.66 6.91 -6.76
CA GLU A 98 -12.02 6.25 -5.63
C GLU A 98 -10.54 6.07 -5.93
N LEU A 99 -9.69 6.40 -4.95
CA LEU A 99 -8.27 6.04 -4.97
C LEU A 99 -8.18 4.51 -4.88
N GLN A 100 -7.38 3.91 -5.73
CA GLN A 100 -7.15 2.47 -5.72
C GLN A 100 -5.78 2.14 -5.15
N VAL A 101 -4.72 2.62 -5.79
CA VAL A 101 -3.34 2.38 -5.40
C VAL A 101 -2.47 3.59 -5.74
N ILE A 102 -1.30 3.67 -5.11
CA ILE A 102 -0.24 4.63 -5.39
C ILE A 102 1.05 3.84 -5.63
N GLY A 103 1.79 4.14 -6.69
CA GLY A 103 3.06 3.50 -7.04
C GLY A 103 3.58 3.94 -8.40
N ASP A 104 4.87 3.79 -8.62
CA ASP A 104 5.53 4.15 -9.88
C ASP A 104 5.13 3.15 -10.99
N LEU A 105 4.26 3.60 -11.89
CA LEU A 105 3.76 2.80 -13.02
C LEU A 105 4.52 3.07 -14.33
N ASN A 106 5.35 4.10 -14.37
CA ASN A 106 6.00 4.53 -15.61
C ASN A 106 7.55 4.43 -15.56
N GLY A 107 8.12 4.07 -14.39
CA GLY A 107 9.56 3.88 -14.19
C GLY A 107 10.35 5.18 -14.05
N ASP A 108 9.71 6.28 -13.65
CA ASP A 108 10.40 7.57 -13.43
C ASP A 108 10.85 7.77 -11.97
N GLU A 109 10.73 6.71 -11.14
CA GLU A 109 11.07 6.68 -9.72
C GLU A 109 10.18 7.60 -8.86
N LYS A 110 8.99 7.97 -9.36
CA LYS A 110 7.98 8.74 -8.63
C LYS A 110 6.66 8.00 -8.65
N ASP A 111 5.99 7.99 -7.53
CA ASP A 111 4.71 7.31 -7.43
C ASP A 111 3.61 8.04 -8.19
N ASP A 112 2.84 7.27 -8.93
CA ASP A 112 1.65 7.67 -9.66
C ASP A 112 0.38 7.34 -8.88
N ILE A 113 -0.74 7.96 -9.23
CA ILE A 113 -2.00 7.78 -8.53
C ILE A 113 -3.02 7.12 -9.44
N VAL A 114 -3.52 5.96 -9.01
CA VAL A 114 -4.53 5.19 -9.74
C VAL A 114 -5.91 5.44 -9.16
N TRP A 115 -6.81 5.86 -10.03
CA TRP A 115 -8.20 6.17 -9.73
C TRP A 115 -9.16 5.25 -10.45
N ARG A 116 -10.24 4.89 -9.79
CA ARG A 116 -11.38 4.20 -10.39
C ARG A 116 -12.61 5.12 -10.34
N LYS A 117 -13.25 5.32 -11.47
CA LYS A 117 -14.54 6.00 -11.54
C LYS A 117 -15.65 4.97 -11.31
N THR A 118 -16.42 5.13 -10.23
CA THR A 118 -17.33 4.10 -9.71
C THR A 118 -18.55 3.84 -10.58
N ASP A 119 -19.08 4.88 -11.24
CA ASP A 119 -20.28 4.79 -12.09
C ASP A 119 -20.03 4.12 -13.44
N THR A 120 -18.82 4.25 -13.99
CA THR A 120 -18.44 3.74 -15.32
C THR A 120 -17.42 2.63 -15.27
N ASN A 121 -16.90 2.30 -14.09
CA ASN A 121 -15.77 1.40 -13.89
C ASN A 121 -14.56 1.74 -14.78
N GLN A 122 -14.29 3.03 -14.92
CA GLN A 122 -13.17 3.56 -15.70
C GLN A 122 -11.95 3.74 -14.80
N LEU A 123 -10.83 3.19 -15.23
CA LEU A 123 -9.51 3.46 -14.67
C LEU A 123 -9.02 4.83 -15.15
N ALA A 124 -8.39 5.59 -14.27
CA ALA A 124 -7.60 6.77 -14.61
C ALA A 124 -6.28 6.75 -13.82
N VAL A 125 -5.17 6.94 -14.50
CA VAL A 125 -3.85 7.09 -13.91
C VAL A 125 -3.43 8.54 -14.01
N TRP A 126 -2.96 9.10 -12.92
CA TRP A 126 -2.30 10.40 -12.87
C TRP A 126 -0.81 10.18 -12.71
N PHE A 127 -0.05 10.49 -13.73
CA PHE A 127 1.41 10.51 -13.65
C PHE A 127 1.85 11.77 -12.93
N MET A 128 2.70 11.59 -11.91
CA MET A 128 3.05 12.65 -10.98
C MET A 128 4.51 13.07 -11.15
N ASP A 129 4.80 14.33 -10.79
CA ASP A 129 6.16 14.87 -10.61
C ASP A 129 6.12 15.81 -9.40
N GLY A 130 6.59 15.32 -8.27
CA GLY A 130 6.34 15.94 -6.98
C GLY A 130 4.84 16.07 -6.72
N ALA A 131 4.42 17.23 -6.27
CA ALA A 131 3.01 17.48 -6.07
C ALA A 131 2.25 17.87 -7.34
N SER A 132 2.79 17.69 -8.54
CA SER A 132 2.17 18.09 -9.80
C SER A 132 1.77 16.88 -10.64
N LYS A 133 0.53 16.88 -11.12
CA LYS A 133 0.11 15.92 -12.13
C LYS A 133 0.60 16.40 -13.50
N VAL A 134 1.53 15.65 -14.10
CA VAL A 134 2.14 16.00 -15.41
C VAL A 134 1.34 15.48 -16.60
N SER A 135 0.71 14.33 -16.44
CA SER A 135 -0.16 13.75 -17.47
C SER A 135 -1.24 12.85 -16.88
N ARG A 136 -2.11 12.32 -17.73
CA ARG A 136 -3.10 11.32 -17.33
C ARG A 136 -3.35 10.33 -18.45
N TRP A 137 -3.68 9.13 -18.04
CA TRP A 137 -4.15 8.07 -18.92
C TRP A 137 -5.49 7.51 -18.39
N SER A 138 -6.32 6.93 -19.26
CA SER A 138 -7.56 6.31 -18.82
C SER A 138 -7.98 5.15 -19.72
N ASN A 139 -8.56 4.11 -19.12
CA ASN A 139 -9.10 2.94 -19.82
C ASN A 139 -10.33 2.39 -19.07
N ALA A 140 -11.13 1.60 -19.76
CA ALA A 140 -12.23 0.87 -19.15
C ALA A 140 -11.71 -0.41 -18.46
N LEU A 141 -12.08 -0.62 -17.19
CA LEU A 141 -11.76 -1.85 -16.47
C LEU A 141 -12.72 -3.01 -16.83
N GLY A 142 -13.89 -2.72 -17.41
CA GLY A 142 -14.92 -3.74 -17.66
C GLY A 142 -15.37 -4.38 -16.34
N ASN A 143 -15.17 -5.69 -16.18
CA ASN A 143 -15.50 -6.43 -14.95
C ASN A 143 -14.27 -6.65 -14.03
N LEU A 144 -13.12 -6.04 -14.37
CA LEU A 144 -11.92 -6.17 -13.56
C LEU A 144 -12.02 -5.32 -12.29
N VAL A 145 -11.42 -5.83 -11.23
CA VAL A 145 -11.22 -5.15 -9.95
C VAL A 145 -9.72 -5.07 -9.71
N ILE A 146 -9.24 -3.90 -9.32
CA ILE A 146 -7.85 -3.73 -8.88
C ILE A 146 -7.73 -4.33 -7.49
N GLU A 147 -6.84 -5.33 -7.34
CA GLU A 147 -6.54 -5.96 -6.06
C GLU A 147 -5.37 -5.27 -5.36
N GLY A 148 -4.37 -4.83 -6.13
CA GLY A 148 -3.17 -4.20 -5.60
C GLY A 148 -2.18 -3.80 -6.68
N ILE A 149 -0.99 -3.46 -6.22
CA ILE A 149 0.13 -3.01 -7.04
C ILE A 149 1.42 -3.63 -6.50
N GLY A 150 2.38 -3.93 -7.37
CA GLY A 150 3.69 -4.47 -7.00
C GLY A 150 4.60 -4.58 -8.21
N ASP A 151 5.90 -4.71 -7.96
CA ASP A 151 6.89 -5.06 -8.98
C ASP A 151 6.92 -6.60 -9.09
N PHE A 152 6.09 -7.14 -9.98
CA PHE A 152 5.90 -8.59 -10.12
C PHE A 152 6.85 -9.23 -11.14
N ASN A 153 7.61 -8.42 -11.89
CA ASN A 153 8.54 -8.88 -12.91
C ASN A 153 10.02 -8.55 -12.61
N GLY A 154 10.29 -7.74 -11.55
CA GLY A 154 11.63 -7.38 -11.09
C GLY A 154 12.29 -6.25 -11.88
N ASP A 155 11.54 -5.46 -12.65
CA ASP A 155 12.08 -4.34 -13.44
C ASP A 155 12.06 -2.99 -12.70
N ARG A 156 11.55 -2.98 -11.45
CA ARG A 156 11.36 -1.82 -10.56
C ARG A 156 10.23 -0.89 -10.95
N VAL A 157 9.49 -1.22 -11.98
CA VAL A 157 8.23 -0.53 -12.30
C VAL A 157 7.08 -1.33 -11.69
N LYS A 158 6.07 -0.64 -11.18
CA LYS A 158 4.94 -1.34 -10.56
C LYS A 158 3.89 -1.76 -11.59
N GLU A 159 3.38 -2.96 -11.44
CA GLU A 159 2.23 -3.46 -12.18
C GLU A 159 0.98 -3.47 -11.33
N LEU A 160 -0.17 -3.41 -12.01
CA LEU A 160 -1.48 -3.59 -11.38
C LEU A 160 -1.86 -5.07 -11.35
N LEU A 161 -2.18 -5.59 -10.17
CA LEU A 161 -2.83 -6.89 -10.03
C LEU A 161 -4.35 -6.69 -10.12
N LEU A 162 -4.97 -7.43 -11.03
CA LEU A 162 -6.40 -7.36 -11.29
C LEU A 162 -7.07 -8.72 -11.11
N ARG A 163 -8.33 -8.68 -10.70
CA ARG A 163 -9.19 -9.86 -10.53
C ARG A 163 -10.43 -9.77 -11.42
N ASN A 164 -10.81 -10.91 -12.04
CA ASN A 164 -12.09 -11.12 -12.69
C ASN A 164 -12.72 -12.41 -12.16
N GLY A 165 -13.67 -12.30 -11.24
CA GLY A 165 -14.16 -13.44 -10.48
C GLY A 165 -13.08 -14.07 -9.63
N GLN A 166 -12.60 -15.26 -9.99
CA GLN A 166 -11.48 -15.92 -9.31
C GLN A 166 -10.15 -15.85 -10.10
N SER A 167 -10.19 -15.41 -11.34
CA SER A 167 -9.01 -15.33 -12.20
C SER A 167 -8.22 -14.05 -11.92
N LEU A 168 -6.91 -14.17 -11.95
CA LEU A 168 -5.98 -13.08 -11.74
C LEU A 168 -5.24 -12.69 -13.01
N LYS A 169 -4.88 -11.42 -13.13
CA LYS A 169 -4.12 -10.84 -14.22
C LYS A 169 -3.18 -9.76 -13.71
N VAL A 170 -2.07 -9.58 -14.39
CA VAL A 170 -1.15 -8.48 -14.22
C VAL A 170 -1.27 -7.53 -15.42
N TRP A 171 -1.33 -6.25 -15.16
CA TRP A 171 -1.26 -5.20 -16.17
C TRP A 171 0.02 -4.39 -15.99
N SER A 172 0.93 -4.51 -16.94
CA SER A 172 2.16 -3.72 -17.02
C SER A 172 1.98 -2.56 -17.98
N LEU A 173 2.42 -1.36 -17.60
CA LEU A 173 2.32 -0.19 -18.47
C LEU A 173 3.40 -0.29 -19.56
N THR A 174 3.00 -0.12 -20.82
CA THR A 174 3.96 -0.14 -21.94
C THR A 174 4.83 1.11 -21.96
N GLU A 175 6.01 0.99 -22.54
CA GLU A 175 6.92 2.13 -22.75
C GLU A 175 6.20 3.32 -23.37
N GLY A 176 6.40 4.51 -22.83
CA GLY A 176 5.72 5.74 -23.23
C GLY A 176 4.33 5.93 -22.63
N ALA A 177 3.94 5.13 -21.64
CA ALA A 177 2.70 5.25 -20.87
C ALA A 177 1.42 5.32 -21.75
N SER A 178 1.42 4.58 -22.86
CA SER A 178 0.35 4.68 -23.86
C SER A 178 -0.70 3.60 -23.76
N ASN A 179 -0.39 2.45 -23.15
CA ASN A 179 -1.30 1.31 -22.98
C ASN A 179 -0.82 0.38 -21.87
N PHE A 180 -1.66 -0.57 -21.45
CA PHE A 180 -1.26 -1.71 -20.61
C PHE A 180 -1.14 -2.98 -21.44
N GLU A 181 -0.12 -3.78 -21.15
CA GLU A 181 -0.02 -5.16 -21.54
C GLU A 181 -0.62 -6.05 -20.46
N GLU A 182 -1.36 -7.07 -20.87
CA GLU A 182 -2.05 -7.97 -19.95
C GLU A 182 -1.36 -9.34 -19.95
N THR A 183 -0.99 -9.80 -18.74
CA THR A 183 -0.51 -11.17 -18.51
C THR A 183 -1.51 -11.89 -17.62
N ALA A 184 -2.10 -12.98 -18.11
CA ALA A 184 -2.96 -13.84 -17.31
C ALA A 184 -2.12 -14.71 -16.36
N LEU A 185 -2.51 -14.76 -15.08
CA LEU A 185 -1.85 -15.64 -14.12
C LEU A 185 -2.53 -17.00 -14.11
N ASP A 186 -1.73 -18.08 -14.10
CA ASP A 186 -2.22 -19.45 -13.85
C ASP A 186 -2.42 -19.65 -12.34
N ALA A 187 -3.26 -18.81 -11.76
CA ALA A 187 -3.56 -18.79 -10.34
C ALA A 187 -4.99 -18.30 -10.09
N PHE A 188 -5.57 -18.75 -8.98
CA PHE A 188 -6.92 -18.43 -8.60
C PHE A 188 -6.96 -17.86 -7.18
N ALA A 189 -7.73 -16.81 -6.99
CA ALA A 189 -8.06 -16.28 -5.67
C ALA A 189 -9.58 -16.44 -5.43
N PRO A 190 -10.02 -17.47 -4.68
CA PRO A 190 -11.41 -17.62 -4.30
C PRO A 190 -11.93 -16.38 -3.56
N SER A 191 -13.24 -16.17 -3.58
CA SER A 191 -13.89 -14.93 -3.06
C SER A 191 -13.68 -14.66 -1.57
N ASP A 192 -13.34 -15.68 -0.80
CA ASP A 192 -13.00 -15.59 0.63
C ASP A 192 -11.50 -15.30 0.89
N TRP A 193 -10.71 -15.18 -0.16
CA TRP A 193 -9.32 -14.77 -0.11
C TRP A 193 -9.16 -13.33 -0.63
N ILE A 194 -8.52 -12.50 0.17
CA ILE A 194 -8.15 -11.12 -0.19
C ILE A 194 -6.64 -11.04 -0.37
N LEU A 195 -6.18 -10.18 -1.26
CA LEU A 195 -4.79 -9.75 -1.25
C LEU A 195 -4.57 -8.97 0.04
N ALA A 196 -3.65 -9.44 0.87
CA ALA A 196 -3.36 -8.84 2.16
C ALA A 196 -2.10 -7.94 2.10
N GLY A 197 -1.29 -8.09 1.06
CA GLY A 197 -0.10 -7.27 0.79
C GLY A 197 0.76 -7.88 -0.30
N THR A 198 1.78 -7.14 -0.69
CA THR A 198 2.84 -7.57 -1.60
C THR A 198 4.20 -7.36 -0.95
N GLY A 199 5.21 -8.10 -1.36
CA GLY A 199 6.58 -7.94 -0.89
C GLY A 199 7.45 -9.13 -1.28
N ASP A 200 8.73 -8.91 -1.46
CA ASP A 200 9.71 -9.93 -1.81
C ASP A 200 10.00 -10.86 -0.60
N LEU A 201 9.39 -12.04 -0.59
CA LEU A 201 9.49 -12.99 0.54
C LEU A 201 10.70 -13.91 0.44
N ASP A 202 11.21 -14.17 -0.76
CA ASP A 202 12.32 -15.10 -0.96
C ASP A 202 13.62 -14.42 -1.40
N GLY A 203 13.60 -13.10 -1.61
CA GLY A 203 14.79 -12.30 -1.88
C GLY A 203 15.23 -12.35 -3.34
N ASP A 204 14.34 -12.67 -4.27
CA ASP A 204 14.65 -12.78 -5.70
C ASP A 204 14.55 -11.43 -6.45
N GLY A 205 14.03 -10.40 -5.79
CA GLY A 205 13.86 -9.05 -6.33
C GLY A 205 12.50 -8.79 -6.94
N THR A 206 11.59 -9.78 -6.94
CA THR A 206 10.19 -9.62 -7.36
C THR A 206 9.26 -9.56 -6.14
N GLU A 207 8.21 -8.77 -6.21
CA GLU A 207 7.22 -8.74 -5.13
C GLU A 207 6.23 -9.90 -5.29
N ASP A 208 6.05 -10.66 -4.20
CA ASP A 208 5.14 -11.78 -4.11
C ASP A 208 3.74 -11.35 -3.66
N LEU A 209 2.73 -12.19 -3.95
CA LEU A 209 1.36 -11.93 -3.56
C LEU A 209 1.04 -12.64 -2.25
N ILE A 210 0.71 -11.90 -1.21
CA ILE A 210 0.34 -12.44 0.10
C ILE A 210 -1.18 -12.44 0.22
N TRP A 211 -1.75 -13.63 0.26
CA TRP A 211 -3.18 -13.87 0.34
C TRP A 211 -3.61 -14.26 1.74
N ARG A 212 -4.79 -13.77 2.14
CA ARG A 212 -5.41 -14.11 3.40
C ARG A 212 -6.86 -14.56 3.21
N ASN A 213 -7.18 -15.73 3.79
CA ASN A 213 -8.56 -16.18 3.90
C ASN A 213 -9.23 -15.48 5.08
N ILE A 214 -10.28 -14.72 4.81
CA ILE A 214 -10.99 -13.93 5.82
C ILE A 214 -11.94 -14.76 6.69
N GLN A 215 -12.26 -16.01 6.30
CA GLN A 215 -13.17 -16.88 7.03
C GLN A 215 -12.45 -17.69 8.12
N ASP A 216 -11.24 -18.16 7.84
CA ASP A 216 -10.52 -19.06 8.74
C ASP A 216 -9.13 -18.58 9.17
N GLY A 217 -8.63 -17.50 8.55
CA GLY A 217 -7.35 -16.89 8.89
C GLY A 217 -6.13 -17.60 8.34
N ARG A 218 -6.29 -18.53 7.38
CA ARG A 218 -5.16 -19.07 6.61
C ARG A 218 -4.52 -17.98 5.77
N ASN A 219 -3.22 -18.11 5.57
CA ASN A 219 -2.45 -17.23 4.71
C ASN A 219 -1.69 -18.07 3.68
N SER A 220 -1.44 -17.49 2.51
CA SER A 220 -0.68 -18.11 1.41
C SER A 220 0.17 -17.06 0.74
N VAL A 221 1.32 -17.48 0.22
CA VAL A 221 2.12 -16.68 -0.71
C VAL A 221 2.05 -17.30 -2.09
N TYR A 222 1.95 -16.46 -3.11
CA TYR A 222 2.17 -16.81 -4.51
C TYR A 222 3.47 -16.12 -4.90
N TYR A 223 4.53 -16.91 -5.02
CA TYR A 223 5.84 -16.45 -5.46
C TYR A 223 5.78 -16.06 -6.91
N MET A 224 6.19 -14.82 -7.20
CA MET A 224 6.21 -14.27 -8.55
C MET A 224 7.59 -14.45 -9.18
N GLU A 225 7.63 -14.57 -10.50
CA GLU A 225 8.84 -14.57 -11.31
C GLU A 225 8.48 -14.11 -12.73
N GLU A 226 9.15 -13.11 -13.27
CA GLU A 226 8.88 -12.57 -14.61
C GLU A 226 7.39 -12.26 -14.88
N GLY A 227 6.66 -11.76 -13.87
CA GLY A 227 5.25 -11.37 -13.97
C GLY A 227 4.25 -12.54 -13.93
N VAL A 228 4.68 -13.77 -13.60
CA VAL A 228 3.80 -14.95 -13.46
C VAL A 228 3.98 -15.62 -12.10
N VAL A 229 3.00 -16.44 -11.70
CA VAL A 229 3.11 -17.20 -10.44
C VAL A 229 3.99 -18.43 -10.67
N ARG A 230 5.14 -18.47 -10.02
CA ARG A 230 6.07 -19.60 -10.05
C ARG A 230 5.66 -20.75 -9.11
N GLU A 231 5.26 -20.39 -7.89
CA GLU A 231 4.95 -21.36 -6.83
C GLU A 231 3.93 -20.79 -5.85
N GLN A 232 3.14 -21.66 -5.20
CA GLN A 232 2.20 -21.30 -4.15
C GLN A 232 2.53 -22.08 -2.88
N LYS A 233 2.64 -21.38 -1.73
CA LYS A 233 2.89 -22.00 -0.42
C LYS A 233 1.97 -21.43 0.65
N LEU A 234 1.70 -22.27 1.66
CA LEU A 234 0.99 -21.82 2.86
C LEU A 234 1.96 -21.08 3.78
N LEU A 235 1.44 -20.01 4.37
CA LEU A 235 2.08 -19.23 5.44
C LEU A 235 1.48 -19.61 6.80
N PRO A 236 2.12 -19.25 7.91
CA PRO A 236 1.57 -19.45 9.24
C PRO A 236 0.16 -18.86 9.37
N GLN A 237 -0.77 -19.65 9.87
CA GLN A 237 -2.15 -19.20 10.11
C GLN A 237 -2.19 -18.17 11.24
N VAL A 238 -2.99 -17.14 11.07
CA VAL A 238 -3.24 -16.09 12.07
C VAL A 238 -4.74 -15.93 12.23
N GLY A 239 -5.23 -15.93 13.49
CA GLY A 239 -6.66 -15.87 13.75
C GLY A 239 -7.37 -14.69 13.06
N THR A 240 -8.64 -14.87 12.73
CA THR A 240 -9.43 -13.91 11.91
C THR A 240 -9.64 -12.53 12.54
N ALA A 241 -9.43 -12.40 13.86
CA ALA A 241 -9.45 -11.10 14.54
C ALA A 241 -8.23 -10.20 14.24
N TRP A 242 -7.23 -10.73 13.53
CA TRP A 242 -6.05 -10.00 13.10
C TRP A 242 -6.13 -9.68 11.62
N SER A 243 -5.81 -8.46 11.24
CA SER A 243 -5.56 -8.04 9.86
C SER A 243 -4.07 -7.84 9.63
N LEU A 244 -3.59 -8.20 8.45
CA LEU A 244 -2.24 -7.84 8.01
C LEU A 244 -2.27 -6.35 7.65
N ALA A 245 -1.50 -5.56 8.36
CA ALA A 245 -1.53 -4.11 8.23
C ALA A 245 -0.40 -3.60 7.31
N LYS A 246 0.75 -4.28 7.29
CA LYS A 246 1.89 -3.94 6.42
C LYS A 246 2.75 -5.18 6.17
N VAL A 247 3.38 -5.20 4.99
CA VAL A 247 4.42 -6.14 4.59
C VAL A 247 5.63 -5.32 4.16
N GLU A 248 6.64 -5.25 5.03
CA GLU A 248 7.77 -4.35 4.83
C GLU A 248 9.03 -4.86 5.54
N ASP A 249 10.19 -4.39 5.12
CA ASP A 249 11.45 -4.61 5.84
C ASP A 249 11.61 -3.58 6.97
N PHE A 250 11.19 -3.97 8.18
CA PHE A 250 11.22 -3.09 9.35
C PHE A 250 12.58 -3.02 10.05
N ASN A 251 13.57 -3.84 9.68
CA ASN A 251 14.88 -3.85 10.34
C ASN A 251 16.06 -3.57 9.39
N GLY A 252 15.83 -3.46 8.09
CA GLY A 252 16.84 -3.15 7.09
C GLY A 252 17.73 -4.33 6.70
N ASP A 253 17.28 -5.59 6.91
CA ASP A 253 18.06 -6.78 6.55
C ASP A 253 17.73 -7.32 5.14
N GLY A 254 16.85 -6.66 4.41
CA GLY A 254 16.41 -7.03 3.06
C GLY A 254 15.31 -8.09 3.03
N LYS A 255 14.76 -8.48 4.19
CA LYS A 255 13.64 -9.43 4.28
C LYS A 255 12.36 -8.72 4.67
N VAL A 256 11.25 -9.15 4.14
CA VAL A 256 9.94 -8.59 4.52
C VAL A 256 9.41 -9.25 5.79
N TYR A 257 8.72 -8.44 6.59
CA TYR A 257 8.06 -8.81 7.83
C TYR A 257 6.59 -8.47 7.76
N PHE A 258 5.77 -9.15 8.57
CA PHE A 258 4.34 -8.96 8.61
C PHE A 258 3.93 -8.21 9.87
N LEU A 259 3.42 -7.00 9.71
CA LEU A 259 2.81 -6.26 10.81
C LEU A 259 1.32 -6.58 10.88
N TRP A 260 0.93 -7.28 11.94
CA TRP A 260 -0.44 -7.65 12.23
C TRP A 260 -1.08 -6.69 13.22
N ARG A 261 -2.33 -6.33 12.97
CA ARG A 261 -3.12 -5.48 13.86
C ARG A 261 -4.41 -6.17 14.29
N ASN A 262 -4.78 -6.01 15.57
CA ASN A 262 -6.01 -6.53 16.15
C ASN A 262 -6.80 -5.41 16.82
N GLU A 263 -7.86 -4.97 16.17
CA GLU A 263 -8.73 -3.90 16.67
C GLU A 263 -9.54 -4.33 17.90
N THR A 264 -9.93 -5.61 17.98
CA THR A 264 -10.72 -6.14 19.10
C THR A 264 -9.92 -6.21 20.40
N LEU A 265 -8.59 -6.20 20.32
CA LEU A 265 -7.66 -6.11 21.46
C LEU A 265 -7.15 -4.69 21.68
N GLY A 266 -7.97 -3.67 21.35
CA GLY A 266 -7.66 -2.27 21.58
C GLY A 266 -6.55 -1.73 20.67
N GLY A 267 -6.40 -2.28 19.47
CA GLY A 267 -5.38 -1.86 18.50
C GLY A 267 -4.00 -2.44 18.81
N ARG A 268 -3.95 -3.69 19.28
CA ARG A 268 -2.68 -4.40 19.50
C ARG A 268 -1.99 -4.71 18.19
N ASN A 269 -0.67 -4.47 18.13
CA ASN A 269 0.16 -4.73 16.97
C ASN A 269 1.22 -5.79 17.30
N ILE A 270 1.50 -6.69 16.33
CA ILE A 270 2.54 -7.73 16.42
C ILE A 270 3.28 -7.76 15.08
N VAL A 271 4.60 -7.74 15.12
CA VAL A 271 5.44 -8.03 13.95
C VAL A 271 5.82 -9.50 13.96
N HIS A 272 5.63 -10.17 12.85
CA HIS A 272 6.18 -11.49 12.56
C HIS A 272 7.43 -11.33 11.71
N LEU A 273 8.55 -11.76 12.23
CA LEU A 273 9.80 -11.88 11.51
C LEU A 273 9.75 -13.14 10.65
N MET A 274 9.95 -13.00 9.35
CA MET A 274 9.82 -14.08 8.38
C MET A 274 11.19 -14.50 7.83
N ASP A 275 11.30 -15.75 7.43
CA ASP A 275 12.38 -16.29 6.60
C ASP A 275 11.72 -17.17 5.54
N GLY A 276 11.43 -16.58 4.39
CA GLY A 276 10.51 -17.13 3.41
C GLY A 276 9.14 -17.42 4.06
N THR A 277 8.66 -18.64 3.96
CA THR A 277 7.36 -19.04 4.54
C THR A 277 7.41 -19.29 6.07
N ASN A 278 8.56 -19.26 6.70
CA ASN A 278 8.69 -19.60 8.11
C ASN A 278 8.68 -18.33 8.98
N ARG A 279 7.79 -18.31 9.97
CA ARG A 279 7.89 -17.32 11.04
C ARG A 279 8.98 -17.73 12.02
N ILE A 280 10.09 -16.97 12.05
CA ILE A 280 11.23 -17.24 12.93
C ILE A 280 11.13 -16.58 14.30
N ALA A 281 10.41 -15.44 14.37
CA ALA A 281 10.11 -14.75 15.63
C ALA A 281 8.81 -13.95 15.55
N ALA A 282 8.34 -13.49 16.70
CA ALA A 282 7.22 -12.54 16.77
C ALA A 282 7.44 -11.61 17.98
N GLY A 283 7.29 -10.31 17.74
CA GLY A 283 7.41 -9.27 18.77
C GLY A 283 6.16 -8.41 18.86
N VAL A 284 5.85 -7.95 20.07
CA VAL A 284 4.73 -7.02 20.30
C VAL A 284 5.20 -5.60 20.07
N VAL A 285 4.64 -4.95 19.09
CA VAL A 285 4.83 -3.51 18.87
C VAL A 285 3.89 -2.72 19.80
N LYS A 286 4.21 -1.46 20.02
CA LYS A 286 3.38 -0.53 20.80
C LYS A 286 1.91 -0.60 20.38
N THR A 287 1.02 -0.81 21.36
CA THR A 287 -0.43 -0.78 21.14
C THR A 287 -0.89 0.66 20.82
N VAL A 288 -1.75 0.78 19.82
CA VAL A 288 -2.35 2.06 19.40
C VAL A 288 -3.86 1.89 19.45
N GLY A 289 -4.54 2.69 20.26
CA GLY A 289 -5.99 2.56 20.48
C GLY A 289 -6.82 2.56 19.19
N GLY A 290 -8.02 1.98 19.23
CA GLY A 290 -8.88 1.72 18.07
C GLY A 290 -9.36 2.93 17.26
N ILE A 291 -9.05 4.16 17.68
CA ILE A 291 -9.31 5.40 16.90
C ILE A 291 -8.13 5.80 16.00
N TRP A 292 -7.06 5.00 16.00
CA TRP A 292 -5.89 5.22 15.18
C TRP A 292 -5.86 4.23 14.03
N PHE A 293 -5.62 4.72 12.85
CA PHE A 293 -5.46 3.94 11.63
C PHE A 293 -4.03 4.08 11.13
N MET A 294 -3.49 3.00 10.57
CA MET A 294 -2.24 3.05 9.83
C MET A 294 -2.53 3.59 8.43
N ALA A 295 -1.70 4.47 7.91
CA ALA A 295 -1.76 4.91 6.53
C ALA A 295 -1.16 3.82 5.62
N ASP A 296 -1.79 3.65 4.47
CA ASP A 296 -1.34 2.74 3.39
C ASP A 296 -0.55 3.50 2.35
#